data_cd18f4af8d65e2e5d25d67d2629103db
#
_entry.id   cd18f4af8d65e2e5d25d67d2629103db
#
_cell.length_a   1.000
_cell.length_b   1.000
_cell.length_c   1.000
_cell.angle_alpha   90.00
_cell.angle_beta   90.00
_cell.angle_gamma   90.00
#
_symmetry.space_group_name_H-M   'P 1'
#
loop_
_entity.id
_entity.type
_entity.pdbx_description
1 polymer ?
#
loop_
_entity_poly.entity_id
_entity_poly.type
_entity_poly.pdbx_seq_one_letter_code
_entity_poly.pdbx_strand_id
1 'polypeptide(L)'
;LTDDLSATLSKIVNEIPSFVSEAAVQRKSRSRRSPEVVVRQLLDHYGDHLSTVAYIPSLAVIARLRYAVDNQDHDQIQYVQSLVQPYLAAGEDPAPKNGSSIAGHLVFTELASLINNQAAQKKYLDAARRASDLPFKEGKDPLTDPGFLMPFHVEMSDAVFMGGPLLAAMGRLTGDSRYFTLCMKHLSNTRKLNLRSDGIYRHSPLDETAWGRGNGFPALGQALCLSNVPSDFPGYSTL
;
A
#
# COMPACT_ATOMS: atom_id res chain seq x y z
N LEU A 1 49.55 33.32 -2.78
CA LEU A 1 48.99 32.46 -3.83
C LEU A 1 47.56 32.01 -3.52
N THR A 2 47.19 31.81 -2.24
CA THR A 2 45.87 31.36 -1.82
C THR A 2 44.80 32.45 -1.82
N ASP A 3 45.16 33.69 -1.46
CA ASP A 3 44.22 34.81 -1.37
C ASP A 3 43.80 35.33 -2.75
N ASP A 4 44.69 35.28 -3.72
CA ASP A 4 44.45 35.70 -5.10
C ASP A 4 43.52 34.69 -5.83
N LEU A 5 43.69 33.40 -5.53
CA LEU A 5 42.85 32.35 -6.10
C LEU A 5 41.41 32.42 -5.55
N SER A 6 41.28 32.70 -4.25
CA SER A 6 39.98 32.85 -3.58
C SER A 6 39.22 34.08 -4.11
N ALA A 7 39.90 35.19 -4.29
CA ALA A 7 39.32 36.40 -4.87
C ALA A 7 38.90 36.21 -6.34
N THR A 8 39.71 35.48 -7.12
CA THR A 8 39.40 35.17 -8.52
C THR A 8 38.21 34.24 -8.63
N LEU A 9 38.15 33.19 -7.80
CA LEU A 9 37.00 32.26 -7.76
C LEU A 9 35.70 32.96 -7.33
N SER A 10 35.78 33.84 -6.31
CA SER A 10 34.62 34.62 -5.87
C SER A 10 34.13 35.57 -6.97
N LYS A 11 35.03 36.18 -7.74
CA LYS A 11 34.66 37.02 -8.88
C LYS A 11 33.98 36.20 -9.98
N ILE A 12 34.55 35.04 -10.35
CA ILE A 12 33.96 34.12 -11.35
C ILE A 12 32.58 33.66 -10.92
N VAL A 13 32.41 33.25 -9.65
CA VAL A 13 31.11 32.79 -9.12
C VAL A 13 30.06 33.89 -9.14
N ASN A 14 30.45 35.14 -8.89
CA ASN A 14 29.53 36.28 -8.92
C ASN A 14 29.21 36.77 -10.35
N GLU A 15 30.11 36.55 -11.29
CA GLU A 15 29.92 36.90 -12.71
C GLU A 15 29.19 35.81 -13.52
N ILE A 16 29.09 34.58 -13.01
CA ILE A 16 28.25 33.54 -13.62
C ILE A 16 26.78 33.95 -13.41
N PRO A 17 26.04 34.30 -14.48
CA PRO A 17 24.61 34.50 -14.34
C PRO A 17 24.03 33.30 -13.60
N SER A 18 23.12 33.53 -12.64
CA SER A 18 22.48 32.47 -11.90
C SER A 18 21.75 31.55 -12.89
N PHE A 19 22.48 30.59 -13.45
CA PHE A 19 21.96 29.65 -14.43
C PHE A 19 21.01 28.72 -13.67
N VAL A 20 19.74 29.03 -13.75
CA VAL A 20 18.70 28.15 -13.25
C VAL A 20 18.52 27.07 -14.29
N SER A 21 19.03 25.87 -14.03
CA SER A 21 18.87 24.75 -14.95
C SER A 21 17.38 24.47 -15.22
N GLU A 22 17.08 24.01 -16.41
CA GLU A 22 15.71 23.61 -16.77
C GLU A 22 15.12 22.63 -15.73
N ALA A 23 15.92 21.69 -15.23
CA ALA A 23 15.54 20.79 -14.16
C ALA A 23 15.13 21.53 -12.86
N ALA A 24 15.83 22.61 -12.50
CA ALA A 24 15.49 23.42 -11.34
C ALA A 24 14.17 24.19 -11.55
N VAL A 25 13.95 24.73 -12.77
CA VAL A 25 12.69 25.36 -13.15
C VAL A 25 11.54 24.38 -13.08
N GLN A 26 11.70 23.20 -13.67
CA GLN A 26 10.69 22.12 -13.64
C GLN A 26 10.40 21.66 -12.21
N ARG A 27 11.44 21.46 -11.36
CA ARG A 27 11.25 21.11 -9.96
C ARG A 27 10.45 22.16 -9.21
N LYS A 28 10.77 23.44 -9.40
CA LYS A 28 10.05 24.58 -8.79
C LYS A 28 8.60 24.65 -9.28
N SER A 29 8.37 24.42 -10.55
CA SER A 29 7.01 24.33 -11.12
C SER A 29 6.23 23.17 -10.51
N ARG A 30 6.84 21.97 -10.45
CA ARG A 30 6.19 20.77 -9.88
C ARG A 30 5.87 20.92 -8.39
N SER A 31 6.74 21.56 -7.61
CA SER A 31 6.52 21.80 -6.17
C SER A 31 5.38 22.79 -5.87
N ARG A 32 4.94 23.57 -6.85
CA ARG A 32 3.83 24.52 -6.73
C ARG A 32 2.46 23.95 -7.10
N ARG A 33 2.41 22.72 -7.64
CA ARG A 33 1.14 22.08 -7.96
C ARG A 33 0.40 21.71 -6.67
N SER A 34 -0.88 22.00 -6.62
CA SER A 34 -1.72 21.53 -5.53
C SER A 34 -1.86 19.99 -5.57
N PRO A 35 -2.10 19.32 -4.44
CA PRO A 35 -2.40 17.88 -4.41
C PRO A 35 -3.52 17.50 -5.39
N GLU A 36 -4.56 18.31 -5.48
CA GLU A 36 -5.69 18.14 -6.41
C GLU A 36 -5.23 18.03 -7.87
N VAL A 37 -4.38 18.97 -8.32
CA VAL A 37 -3.83 18.97 -9.68
C VAL A 37 -3.01 17.70 -9.93
N VAL A 38 -2.23 17.27 -8.95
CA VAL A 38 -1.42 16.05 -9.07
C VAL A 38 -2.30 14.81 -9.16
N VAL A 39 -3.32 14.70 -8.30
CA VAL A 39 -4.27 13.57 -8.33
C VAL A 39 -4.97 13.47 -9.67
N ARG A 40 -5.51 14.57 -10.19
CA ARG A 40 -6.16 14.57 -11.52
C ARG A 40 -5.23 14.11 -12.63
N GLN A 41 -3.99 14.63 -12.67
CA GLN A 41 -3.01 14.21 -13.65
C GLN A 41 -2.66 12.71 -13.55
N LEU A 42 -2.62 12.16 -12.32
CA LEU A 42 -2.41 10.73 -12.13
C LEU A 42 -3.61 9.89 -12.60
N LEU A 43 -4.83 10.35 -12.32
CA LEU A 43 -6.05 9.67 -12.73
C LEU A 43 -6.28 9.68 -14.26
N ASP A 44 -5.70 10.65 -14.99
CA ASP A 44 -5.70 10.66 -16.46
C ASP A 44 -4.90 9.51 -17.07
N HIS A 45 -3.99 8.89 -16.27
CA HIS A 45 -3.07 7.84 -16.74
C HIS A 45 -3.18 6.52 -16.00
N TYR A 46 -3.77 6.49 -14.80
CA TYR A 46 -3.78 5.32 -13.93
C TYR A 46 -5.17 5.04 -13.35
N GLY A 47 -5.42 3.77 -13.08
CA GLY A 47 -6.64 3.33 -12.42
C GLY A 47 -7.88 3.31 -13.31
N ASP A 48 -7.70 3.36 -14.62
CA ASP A 48 -8.75 3.26 -15.64
C ASP A 48 -9.02 1.82 -16.08
N HIS A 49 -8.18 0.87 -15.65
CA HIS A 49 -8.36 -0.55 -15.92
C HIS A 49 -7.75 -1.39 -14.80
N LEU A 50 -8.25 -2.61 -14.67
CA LEU A 50 -7.72 -3.64 -13.76
C LEU A 50 -7.36 -4.87 -14.59
N SER A 51 -6.13 -4.92 -15.11
CA SER A 51 -5.67 -6.02 -15.97
C SER A 51 -5.40 -7.31 -15.19
N THR A 52 -5.15 -7.21 -13.90
CA THR A 52 -4.91 -8.32 -12.99
C THR A 52 -5.09 -7.86 -11.54
N VAL A 53 -5.51 -8.79 -10.66
CA VAL A 53 -5.60 -8.52 -9.22
C VAL A 53 -4.19 -8.61 -8.63
N ALA A 54 -3.46 -7.50 -8.73
CA ALA A 54 -2.11 -7.31 -8.20
C ALA A 54 -1.97 -5.91 -7.60
N TYR A 55 -1.01 -5.71 -6.69
CA TYR A 55 -0.94 -4.49 -5.88
C TYR A 55 -0.86 -3.20 -6.70
N ILE A 56 -0.08 -3.15 -7.79
CA ILE A 56 0.09 -1.91 -8.57
C ILE A 56 -1.22 -1.47 -9.23
N PRO A 57 -1.88 -2.28 -10.10
CA PRO A 57 -3.13 -1.87 -10.71
C PRO A 57 -4.25 -1.68 -9.68
N SER A 58 -4.30 -2.52 -8.64
CA SER A 58 -5.31 -2.36 -7.59
C SER A 58 -5.16 -1.08 -6.78
N LEU A 59 -3.93 -0.66 -6.43
CA LEU A 59 -3.69 0.61 -5.75
C LEU A 59 -4.13 1.81 -6.60
N ALA A 60 -3.90 1.77 -7.91
CA ALA A 60 -4.34 2.84 -8.81
C ALA A 60 -5.88 2.92 -8.86
N VAL A 61 -6.56 1.76 -8.93
CA VAL A 61 -8.03 1.68 -8.87
C VAL A 61 -8.56 2.13 -7.51
N ILE A 62 -7.93 1.75 -6.41
CA ILE A 62 -8.27 2.21 -5.06
C ILE A 62 -8.13 3.73 -4.94
N ALA A 63 -7.05 4.30 -5.46
CA ALA A 63 -6.85 5.75 -5.45
C ALA A 63 -7.96 6.49 -6.21
N ARG A 64 -8.35 5.97 -7.39
CA ARG A 64 -9.50 6.50 -8.15
C ARG A 64 -10.79 6.40 -7.36
N LEU A 65 -11.05 5.25 -6.74
CA LEU A 65 -12.24 5.04 -5.92
C LEU A 65 -12.32 6.04 -4.76
N ARG A 66 -11.24 6.18 -4.00
CA ARG A 66 -11.20 7.10 -2.85
C ARG A 66 -11.39 8.54 -3.28
N TYR A 67 -10.74 8.96 -4.36
CA TYR A 67 -10.93 10.29 -4.93
C TYR A 67 -12.37 10.52 -5.37
N ALA A 68 -12.99 9.53 -6.02
CA ALA A 68 -14.39 9.60 -6.41
C ALA A 68 -15.35 9.71 -5.20
N VAL A 69 -15.08 8.96 -4.13
CA VAL A 69 -15.85 9.02 -2.87
C VAL A 69 -15.73 10.40 -2.22
N ASP A 70 -14.52 10.93 -2.10
CA ASP A 70 -14.24 12.24 -1.49
C ASP A 70 -14.92 13.39 -2.27
N ASN A 71 -15.08 13.23 -3.59
CA ASN A 71 -15.74 14.19 -4.45
C ASN A 71 -17.22 13.88 -4.73
N GLN A 72 -17.78 12.82 -4.12
CA GLN A 72 -19.16 12.37 -4.33
C GLN A 72 -19.49 12.06 -5.81
N ASP A 73 -18.48 11.62 -6.56
CA ASP A 73 -18.59 11.27 -7.99
C ASP A 73 -19.12 9.84 -8.15
N HIS A 74 -20.45 9.72 -8.20
CA HIS A 74 -21.13 8.44 -8.31
C HIS A 74 -20.83 7.70 -9.62
N ASP A 75 -20.61 8.42 -10.71
CA ASP A 75 -20.30 7.81 -12.01
C ASP A 75 -18.93 7.12 -11.96
N GLN A 76 -17.94 7.78 -11.37
CA GLN A 76 -16.62 7.18 -11.18
C GLN A 76 -16.65 6.01 -10.19
N ILE A 77 -17.47 6.05 -9.15
CA ILE A 77 -17.67 4.92 -8.24
C ILE A 77 -18.24 3.72 -9.00
N GLN A 78 -19.28 3.91 -9.81
CA GLN A 78 -19.86 2.86 -10.65
C GLN A 78 -18.86 2.35 -11.69
N TYR A 79 -18.08 3.24 -12.28
CA TYR A 79 -17.01 2.86 -13.20
C TYR A 79 -16.00 1.92 -12.54
N VAL A 80 -15.50 2.26 -11.34
CA VAL A 80 -14.58 1.39 -10.58
C VAL A 80 -15.24 0.05 -10.24
N GLN A 81 -16.52 0.04 -9.86
CA GLN A 81 -17.26 -1.21 -9.64
C GLN A 81 -17.27 -2.08 -10.89
N SER A 82 -17.43 -1.49 -12.09
CA SER A 82 -17.41 -2.23 -13.35
C SER A 82 -16.05 -2.85 -13.66
N LEU A 83 -14.94 -2.20 -13.29
CA LEU A 83 -13.58 -2.71 -13.50
C LEU A 83 -13.31 -4.02 -12.73
N VAL A 84 -13.95 -4.22 -11.58
CA VAL A 84 -13.74 -5.41 -10.76
C VAL A 84 -14.74 -6.53 -11.02
N GLN A 85 -15.84 -6.26 -11.76
CA GLN A 85 -16.87 -7.26 -12.05
C GLN A 85 -16.33 -8.59 -12.61
N PRO A 86 -15.36 -8.61 -13.55
CA PRO A 86 -14.81 -9.85 -14.08
C PRO A 86 -14.19 -10.76 -13.00
N TYR A 87 -13.74 -10.17 -11.89
CA TYR A 87 -13.04 -10.88 -10.81
C TYR A 87 -13.96 -11.32 -9.66
N LEU A 88 -15.25 -10.97 -9.69
CA LEU A 88 -16.19 -11.36 -8.64
C LEU A 88 -16.72 -12.78 -8.82
N ALA A 89 -16.77 -13.29 -10.03
CA ALA A 89 -17.22 -14.66 -10.32
C ALA A 89 -16.17 -15.68 -9.86
N ALA A 90 -16.65 -16.79 -9.29
CA ALA A 90 -15.78 -17.90 -8.94
C ALA A 90 -15.17 -18.50 -10.23
N GLY A 91 -13.84 -18.50 -10.33
CA GLY A 91 -13.12 -19.08 -11.47
C GLY A 91 -12.42 -18.05 -12.38
N GLU A 92 -12.77 -16.77 -12.33
CA GLU A 92 -12.11 -15.74 -13.14
C GLU A 92 -10.95 -15.05 -12.41
N ASP A 93 -10.93 -15.09 -11.09
CA ASP A 93 -9.80 -14.60 -10.30
C ASP A 93 -8.87 -15.79 -9.98
N PRO A 94 -7.67 -15.82 -10.55
CA PRO A 94 -6.71 -16.86 -10.19
C PRO A 94 -6.39 -16.74 -8.70
N ALA A 95 -6.37 -17.88 -8.01
CA ALA A 95 -5.93 -17.93 -6.62
C ALA A 95 -4.61 -17.16 -6.44
N PRO A 96 -4.46 -16.36 -5.39
CA PRO A 96 -3.23 -15.61 -5.18
C PRO A 96 -2.01 -16.53 -5.19
N LYS A 97 -0.94 -16.12 -5.90
CA LYS A 97 0.28 -16.91 -6.08
C LYS A 97 1.52 -16.24 -5.46
N ASN A 98 1.36 -15.02 -4.97
CA ASN A 98 2.45 -14.23 -4.38
C ASN A 98 1.87 -13.08 -3.55
N GLY A 99 2.73 -12.39 -2.80
CA GLY A 99 2.33 -11.24 -2.00
C GLY A 99 1.68 -10.11 -2.79
N SER A 100 2.15 -9.88 -4.03
CA SER A 100 1.55 -8.87 -4.92
C SER A 100 0.07 -9.14 -5.20
N SER A 101 -0.29 -10.38 -5.52
CA SER A 101 -1.69 -10.75 -5.76
C SER A 101 -2.52 -10.73 -4.48
N ILE A 102 -1.94 -11.07 -3.32
CA ILE A 102 -2.63 -10.92 -2.03
C ILE A 102 -2.98 -9.45 -1.78
N ALA A 103 -2.01 -8.54 -1.90
CA ALA A 103 -2.24 -7.10 -1.72
C ALA A 103 -3.25 -6.53 -2.74
N GLY A 104 -3.29 -7.09 -3.93
CA GLY A 104 -4.27 -6.70 -4.96
C GLY A 104 -5.72 -6.85 -4.49
N HIS A 105 -6.01 -7.82 -3.62
CA HIS A 105 -7.36 -8.06 -3.10
C HIS A 105 -7.89 -6.96 -2.18
N LEU A 106 -7.04 -6.00 -1.78
CA LEU A 106 -7.49 -4.79 -1.07
C LEU A 106 -8.56 -4.01 -1.84
N VAL A 107 -8.58 -4.04 -3.16
CA VAL A 107 -9.60 -3.35 -3.96
C VAL A 107 -11.00 -3.84 -3.62
N PHE A 108 -11.16 -5.12 -3.31
CA PHE A 108 -12.46 -5.68 -2.92
C PHE A 108 -12.88 -5.23 -1.53
N THR A 109 -11.95 -5.11 -0.58
CA THR A 109 -12.29 -4.60 0.76
C THR A 109 -12.64 -3.11 0.74
N GLU A 110 -12.00 -2.32 -0.10
CA GLU A 110 -12.34 -0.90 -0.29
C GLU A 110 -13.77 -0.78 -0.84
N LEU A 111 -14.12 -1.53 -1.88
CA LEU A 111 -15.47 -1.53 -2.42
C LEU A 111 -16.51 -2.07 -1.42
N ALA A 112 -16.19 -3.15 -0.70
CA ALA A 112 -17.08 -3.68 0.33
C ALA A 112 -17.42 -2.64 1.41
N SER A 113 -16.47 -1.76 1.75
CA SER A 113 -16.65 -0.73 2.78
C SER A 113 -17.67 0.35 2.38
N LEU A 114 -17.95 0.51 1.09
CA LEU A 114 -18.87 1.53 0.57
C LEU A 114 -20.29 1.02 0.37
N ILE A 115 -20.52 -0.28 0.53
CA ILE A 115 -21.79 -0.91 0.19
C ILE A 115 -22.59 -1.22 1.44
N ASN A 116 -23.79 -0.63 1.54
CA ASN A 116 -24.73 -0.89 2.64
C ASN A 116 -25.59 -2.12 2.43
N ASN A 117 -25.71 -2.61 1.18
CA ASN A 117 -26.48 -3.82 0.87
C ASN A 117 -25.64 -5.07 1.15
N GLN A 118 -26.05 -5.87 2.13
CA GLN A 118 -25.33 -7.07 2.58
C GLN A 118 -25.07 -8.08 1.46
N ALA A 119 -26.03 -8.32 0.56
CA ALA A 119 -25.86 -9.28 -0.53
C ALA A 119 -24.82 -8.82 -1.56
N ALA A 120 -24.80 -7.53 -1.88
CA ALA A 120 -23.80 -6.93 -2.76
C ALA A 120 -22.43 -6.88 -2.07
N GLN A 121 -22.37 -6.49 -0.80
CA GLN A 121 -21.15 -6.47 0.01
C GLN A 121 -20.50 -7.86 0.08
N LYS A 122 -21.33 -8.89 0.27
CA LYS A 122 -20.87 -10.28 0.37
C LYS A 122 -20.03 -10.71 -0.85
N LYS A 123 -20.39 -10.28 -2.07
CA LYS A 123 -19.64 -10.64 -3.28
C LYS A 123 -18.18 -10.13 -3.22
N TYR A 124 -17.99 -8.90 -2.75
CA TYR A 124 -16.65 -8.33 -2.59
C TYR A 124 -15.88 -8.98 -1.44
N LEU A 125 -16.57 -9.28 -0.32
CA LEU A 125 -15.93 -9.99 0.80
C LEU A 125 -15.54 -11.42 0.40
N ASP A 126 -16.36 -12.12 -0.38
CA ASP A 126 -16.02 -13.46 -0.88
C ASP A 126 -14.80 -13.42 -1.82
N ALA A 127 -14.69 -12.38 -2.66
CA ALA A 127 -13.49 -12.16 -3.46
C ALA A 127 -12.25 -11.89 -2.58
N ALA A 128 -12.37 -11.02 -1.57
CA ALA A 128 -11.27 -10.74 -0.64
C ALA A 128 -10.83 -11.98 0.16
N ARG A 129 -11.77 -12.87 0.54
CA ARG A 129 -11.48 -14.12 1.25
C ARG A 129 -10.59 -15.08 0.48
N ARG A 130 -10.56 -15.01 -0.84
CA ARG A 130 -9.66 -15.85 -1.66
C ARG A 130 -8.20 -15.68 -1.24
N ALA A 131 -7.84 -14.47 -0.82
CA ALA A 131 -6.50 -14.15 -0.36
C ALA A 131 -6.37 -14.16 1.17
N SER A 132 -7.32 -13.57 1.89
CA SER A 132 -7.22 -13.46 3.35
C SER A 132 -7.36 -14.79 4.09
N ASP A 133 -8.03 -15.78 3.49
CA ASP A 133 -8.23 -17.10 4.09
C ASP A 133 -7.13 -18.11 3.75
N LEU A 134 -6.16 -17.74 2.92
CA LEU A 134 -5.03 -18.62 2.58
C LEU A 134 -4.35 -19.23 3.81
N PRO A 135 -4.08 -18.47 4.88
CA PRO A 135 -3.43 -19.02 6.07
C PRO A 135 -4.18 -20.18 6.70
N PHE A 136 -5.50 -20.17 6.61
CA PHE A 136 -6.35 -21.19 7.24
C PHE A 136 -6.49 -22.48 6.41
N LYS A 137 -5.94 -22.50 5.18
CA LYS A 137 -6.04 -23.65 4.26
C LYS A 137 -4.90 -24.65 4.37
N GLU A 138 -3.81 -24.31 5.07
CA GLU A 138 -2.56 -25.07 5.07
C GLU A 138 -2.43 -26.11 6.20
N GLY A 139 -3.51 -26.50 6.85
CA GLY A 139 -3.52 -27.62 7.82
C GLY A 139 -2.82 -27.36 9.17
N LYS A 140 -2.11 -26.24 9.34
CA LYS A 140 -1.60 -25.72 10.62
C LYS A 140 -2.48 -24.56 11.05
N ASP A 141 -2.76 -24.46 12.34
CA ASP A 141 -3.46 -23.29 12.86
C ASP A 141 -2.50 -22.08 12.87
N PRO A 142 -2.69 -21.09 11.99
CA PRO A 142 -1.82 -19.92 11.90
C PRO A 142 -1.89 -19.05 13.17
N LEU A 143 -2.96 -19.19 13.97
CA LEU A 143 -3.10 -18.42 15.21
C LEU A 143 -2.11 -18.89 16.29
N THR A 144 -1.65 -20.12 16.23
CA THR A 144 -0.68 -20.67 17.20
C THR A 144 0.77 -20.53 16.74
N ASP A 145 1.01 -20.22 15.46
CA ASP A 145 2.36 -20.04 14.93
C ASP A 145 3.00 -18.72 15.43
N PRO A 146 4.08 -18.77 16.23
CA PRO A 146 4.76 -17.56 16.70
C PRO A 146 5.53 -16.83 15.60
N GLY A 147 5.89 -17.54 14.52
CA GLY A 147 6.62 -17.01 13.37
C GLY A 147 5.73 -16.65 12.20
N PHE A 148 4.41 -16.56 12.39
CA PHE A 148 3.46 -16.38 11.31
C PHE A 148 3.80 -15.20 10.39
N LEU A 149 3.87 -15.49 9.11
CA LEU A 149 3.82 -14.55 8.00
C LEU A 149 2.73 -15.00 7.03
N MET A 150 2.13 -14.06 6.31
CA MET A 150 1.16 -14.40 5.26
C MET A 150 1.81 -15.33 4.22
N PRO A 151 1.08 -16.32 3.68
CA PRO A 151 1.58 -17.18 2.61
C PRO A 151 2.19 -16.39 1.45
N PHE A 152 3.19 -16.96 0.80
CA PHE A 152 3.94 -16.36 -0.31
C PHE A 152 4.73 -15.08 0.05
N HIS A 153 4.82 -14.72 1.31
CA HIS A 153 5.65 -13.60 1.72
C HIS A 153 7.08 -14.07 1.91
N VAL A 154 7.96 -13.38 1.22
CA VAL A 154 9.40 -13.43 1.48
C VAL A 154 9.72 -12.48 2.64
N GLU A 155 10.84 -12.69 3.30
CA GLU A 155 11.30 -11.89 4.44
C GLU A 155 11.73 -10.47 4.05
N MET A 156 10.99 -9.81 3.17
CA MET A 156 11.27 -8.44 2.70
C MET A 156 10.39 -7.42 3.42
N SER A 157 10.88 -6.19 3.53
CA SER A 157 10.14 -5.09 4.15
C SER A 157 8.79 -4.79 3.47
N ASP A 158 8.69 -5.04 2.17
CA ASP A 158 7.46 -4.89 1.37
C ASP A 158 6.30 -5.75 1.93
N ALA A 159 6.62 -6.85 2.65
CA ALA A 159 5.63 -7.76 3.24
C ALA A 159 4.67 -7.06 4.21
N VAL A 160 5.11 -5.99 4.87
CA VAL A 160 4.24 -5.18 5.75
C VAL A 160 3.00 -4.72 5.01
N PHE A 161 3.16 -4.17 3.79
CA PHE A 161 2.04 -3.74 2.96
C PHE A 161 1.34 -4.92 2.29
N MET A 162 2.10 -5.91 1.81
CA MET A 162 1.53 -6.97 0.97
C MET A 162 0.54 -7.87 1.71
N GLY A 163 0.64 -8.01 3.03
CA GLY A 163 -0.23 -8.89 3.82
C GLY A 163 -1.09 -8.19 4.87
N GLY A 164 -0.49 -7.26 5.61
CA GLY A 164 -1.13 -6.62 6.77
C GLY A 164 -2.47 -5.93 6.49
N PRO A 165 -2.54 -4.98 5.54
CA PRO A 165 -3.76 -4.21 5.27
C PRO A 165 -4.98 -5.04 4.89
N LEU A 166 -4.80 -6.10 4.10
CA LEU A 166 -5.90 -6.98 3.74
C LEU A 166 -6.49 -7.67 4.96
N LEU A 167 -5.65 -8.21 5.84
CA LEU A 167 -6.09 -8.84 7.09
C LEU A 167 -6.81 -7.83 8.00
N ALA A 168 -6.23 -6.63 8.18
CA ALA A 168 -6.84 -5.59 9.00
C ALA A 168 -8.22 -5.18 8.45
N ALA A 169 -8.35 -4.96 7.15
CA ALA A 169 -9.62 -4.61 6.52
C ALA A 169 -10.66 -5.71 6.63
N MET A 170 -10.26 -6.98 6.46
CA MET A 170 -11.16 -8.13 6.63
C MET A 170 -11.66 -8.26 8.08
N GLY A 171 -10.78 -8.07 9.06
CA GLY A 171 -11.18 -8.04 10.47
C GLY A 171 -12.24 -6.99 10.74
N ARG A 172 -12.06 -5.76 10.25
CA ARG A 172 -13.03 -4.66 10.41
C ARG A 172 -14.38 -4.94 9.73
N LEU A 173 -14.33 -5.44 8.50
CA LEU A 173 -15.54 -5.62 7.69
C LEU A 173 -16.36 -6.85 8.10
N THR A 174 -15.71 -7.88 8.65
CA THR A 174 -16.39 -9.13 9.04
C THR A 174 -16.66 -9.24 10.54
N GLY A 175 -15.97 -8.44 11.37
CA GLY A 175 -15.97 -8.60 12.83
C GLY A 175 -15.18 -9.82 13.31
N ASP A 176 -14.49 -10.55 12.44
CA ASP A 176 -13.71 -11.73 12.79
C ASP A 176 -12.31 -11.33 13.31
N SER A 177 -12.15 -11.41 14.63
CA SER A 177 -10.91 -11.02 15.32
C SER A 177 -9.68 -11.87 14.94
N ARG A 178 -9.88 -13.05 14.33
CA ARG A 178 -8.76 -13.87 13.83
C ARG A 178 -7.92 -13.14 12.82
N TYR A 179 -8.55 -12.36 11.93
CA TYR A 179 -7.81 -11.55 10.95
C TYR A 179 -6.95 -10.47 11.62
N PHE A 180 -7.45 -9.80 12.67
CA PHE A 180 -6.63 -8.86 13.43
C PHE A 180 -5.44 -9.55 14.11
N THR A 181 -5.67 -10.72 14.70
CA THR A 181 -4.58 -11.52 15.32
C THR A 181 -3.50 -11.87 14.29
N LEU A 182 -3.88 -12.31 13.10
CA LEU A 182 -2.93 -12.62 12.03
C LEU A 182 -2.23 -11.36 11.50
N CYS A 183 -2.95 -10.25 11.37
CA CYS A 183 -2.37 -8.96 11.00
C CYS A 183 -1.26 -8.57 11.99
N MET A 184 -1.55 -8.58 13.28
CA MET A 184 -0.59 -8.21 14.34
C MET A 184 0.63 -9.11 14.35
N LYS A 185 0.44 -10.42 14.18
CA LYS A 185 1.55 -11.37 14.09
C LYS A 185 2.43 -11.12 12.87
N HIS A 186 1.81 -10.97 11.70
CA HIS A 186 2.52 -10.69 10.45
C HIS A 186 3.37 -9.41 10.56
N LEU A 187 2.79 -8.32 11.06
CA LEU A 187 3.49 -7.05 11.24
C LEU A 187 4.61 -7.16 12.28
N SER A 188 4.35 -7.81 13.42
CA SER A 188 5.35 -8.02 14.46
C SER A 188 6.54 -8.82 13.94
N ASN A 189 6.31 -9.90 13.19
CA ASN A 189 7.37 -10.74 12.66
C ASN A 189 8.14 -10.03 11.53
N THR A 190 7.46 -9.34 10.63
CA THR A 190 8.14 -8.53 9.61
C THR A 190 8.99 -7.42 10.23
N ARG A 191 8.49 -6.79 11.31
CA ARG A 191 9.24 -5.78 12.08
C ARG A 191 10.49 -6.37 12.72
N LYS A 192 10.37 -7.53 13.39
CA LYS A 192 11.53 -8.23 13.99
C LYS A 192 12.60 -8.56 12.95
N LEU A 193 12.20 -8.94 11.74
CA LEU A 193 13.11 -9.30 10.67
C LEU A 193 13.81 -8.08 10.07
N ASN A 194 13.12 -6.97 9.93
CA ASN A 194 13.56 -5.90 9.03
C ASN A 194 13.73 -4.52 9.67
N LEU A 195 13.12 -4.22 10.83
CA LEU A 195 13.30 -2.92 11.45
C LEU A 195 14.67 -2.84 12.13
N ARG A 196 15.46 -1.86 11.72
CA ARG A 196 16.79 -1.56 12.31
C ARG A 196 16.63 -0.72 13.58
N SER A 197 17.69 -0.65 14.36
CA SER A 197 17.74 0.15 15.59
C SER A 197 17.59 1.66 15.36
N ASP A 198 17.88 2.13 14.14
CA ASP A 198 17.69 3.52 13.73
C ASP A 198 16.25 3.85 13.29
N GLY A 199 15.31 2.89 13.39
CA GLY A 199 13.90 3.07 13.02
C GLY A 199 13.60 2.92 11.54
N ILE A 200 14.57 2.55 10.72
CA ILE A 200 14.44 2.40 9.26
C ILE A 200 14.39 0.91 8.91
N TYR A 201 13.50 0.53 7.99
CA TYR A 201 13.46 -0.83 7.49
C TYR A 201 14.61 -1.09 6.52
N ARG A 202 15.39 -2.16 6.76
CA ARG A 202 16.27 -2.75 5.76
C ARG A 202 15.45 -3.49 4.71
N HIS A 203 16.07 -3.82 3.57
CA HIS A 203 15.37 -4.51 2.50
C HIS A 203 14.90 -5.92 2.92
N SER A 204 15.81 -6.68 3.51
CA SER A 204 15.56 -8.03 4.04
C SER A 204 16.61 -8.40 5.08
N PRO A 205 16.48 -9.53 5.81
CA PRO A 205 17.54 -10.02 6.71
C PRO A 205 18.89 -10.24 6.03
N LEU A 206 18.91 -10.45 4.71
CA LEU A 206 20.13 -10.68 3.92
C LEU A 206 20.67 -9.40 3.26
N ASP A 207 19.95 -8.28 3.35
CA ASP A 207 20.33 -7.03 2.71
C ASP A 207 19.98 -5.84 3.60
N GLU A 208 20.99 -5.26 4.23
CA GLU A 208 20.88 -4.11 5.15
C GLU A 208 20.51 -2.78 4.42
N THR A 209 20.44 -2.79 3.10
CA THR A 209 20.16 -1.58 2.32
C THR A 209 18.78 -1.00 2.67
N ALA A 210 18.77 0.25 3.07
CA ALA A 210 17.56 1.04 3.25
C ALA A 210 17.32 1.91 2.01
N TRP A 211 16.11 1.88 1.48
CA TRP A 211 15.74 2.66 0.28
C TRP A 211 14.29 3.13 0.33
N GLY A 212 13.96 4.15 -0.47
CA GLY A 212 12.67 4.85 -0.38
C GLY A 212 11.46 3.94 -0.50
N ARG A 213 11.40 3.07 -1.52
CA ARG A 213 10.27 2.13 -1.70
C ARG A 213 10.19 1.10 -0.57
N GLY A 214 11.34 0.54 -0.14
CA GLY A 214 11.42 -0.44 0.95
C GLY A 214 10.97 0.12 2.31
N ASN A 215 10.91 1.45 2.47
CA ASN A 215 10.34 2.13 3.65
C ASN A 215 8.94 2.69 3.38
N GLY A 216 8.63 3.05 2.13
CA GLY A 216 7.31 3.50 1.73
C GLY A 216 6.23 2.43 1.91
N PHE A 217 6.52 1.17 1.59
CA PHE A 217 5.58 0.07 1.82
C PHE A 217 5.30 -0.21 3.29
N PRO A 218 6.29 -0.32 4.19
CA PRO A 218 6.03 -0.39 5.62
C PRO A 218 5.18 0.76 6.14
N ALA A 219 5.50 2.00 5.76
CA ALA A 219 4.75 3.19 6.20
C ALA A 219 3.28 3.14 5.73
N LEU A 220 3.05 2.86 4.44
CA LEU A 220 1.69 2.73 3.89
C LEU A 220 0.94 1.55 4.51
N GLY A 221 1.61 0.40 4.64
CA GLY A 221 1.02 -0.80 5.23
C GLY A 221 0.57 -0.59 6.68
N GLN A 222 1.43 -0.01 7.50
CA GLN A 222 1.10 0.33 8.89
C GLN A 222 -0.04 1.35 8.98
N ALA A 223 -0.02 2.42 8.17
CA ALA A 223 -1.09 3.41 8.16
C ALA A 223 -2.46 2.79 7.81
N LEU A 224 -2.49 1.89 6.83
CA LEU A 224 -3.71 1.17 6.46
C LEU A 224 -4.15 0.17 7.54
N CYS A 225 -3.23 -0.48 8.23
CA CYS A 225 -3.57 -1.34 9.37
C CYS A 225 -4.13 -0.53 10.55
N LEU A 226 -3.49 0.57 10.91
CA LEU A 226 -3.94 1.46 11.99
C LEU A 226 -5.36 2.02 11.75
N SER A 227 -5.72 2.26 10.49
CA SER A 227 -7.07 2.74 10.15
C SER A 227 -8.15 1.65 10.20
N ASN A 228 -7.79 0.38 10.34
CA ASN A 228 -8.72 -0.74 10.33
C ASN A 228 -8.75 -1.55 11.64
N VAL A 229 -7.61 -1.68 12.32
CA VAL A 229 -7.52 -2.38 13.62
C VAL A 229 -8.11 -1.50 14.71
N PRO A 230 -9.00 -2.02 15.59
CA PRO A 230 -9.51 -1.25 16.73
C PRO A 230 -8.37 -0.81 17.67
N SER A 231 -8.44 0.42 18.17
CA SER A 231 -7.38 0.99 19.01
C SER A 231 -7.22 0.28 20.37
N ASP A 232 -8.23 -0.45 20.80
CA ASP A 232 -8.23 -1.28 22.02
C ASP A 232 -7.82 -2.74 21.74
N PHE A 233 -7.54 -3.09 20.47
CA PHE A 233 -7.10 -4.45 20.15
C PHE A 233 -5.70 -4.72 20.71
N PRO A 234 -5.46 -5.91 21.32
CA PRO A 234 -4.17 -6.25 21.90
C PRO A 234 -2.99 -6.05 20.94
N GLY A 235 -2.02 -5.24 21.35
CA GLY A 235 -0.83 -4.92 20.55
C GLY A 235 -0.97 -3.74 19.61
N TYR A 236 -2.13 -3.08 19.51
CA TYR A 236 -2.32 -1.90 18.64
C TYR A 236 -1.23 -0.84 18.85
N SER A 237 -0.87 -0.55 20.10
CA SER A 237 0.17 0.44 20.42
C SER A 237 1.60 0.05 19.96
N THR A 238 1.78 -1.16 19.44
CA THR A 238 3.07 -1.62 18.89
C THR A 238 3.16 -1.49 17.36
N LEU A 239 2.06 -1.10 16.71
CA LEU A 239 2.02 -0.77 15.28
C LEU A 239 2.67 0.59 15.03
#